data_1a594a891753b38fb5f06e034f4087f6
#
_entry.id   1a594a891753b38fb5f06e034f4087f6
#
_cell.length_a   1.000
_cell.length_b   1.000
_cell.length_c   1.000
_cell.angle_alpha   90.00
_cell.angle_beta   90.00
_cell.angle_gamma   90.00
#
_symmetry.space_group_name_H-M   'P 1'
#
loop_
_entity.id
_entity.type
_entity.pdbx_description
1 polymer ?
#
loop_
_entity_poly.entity_id
_entity_poly.type
_entity_poly.pdbx_seq_one_letter_code
_entity_poly.pdbx_strand_id
1 'polypeptide(L)' 'MQCLATFETTHMALKFEKSCAKAGLDVRIVPVPRELSSSCGFACKFPCDQRDAVAEITAAKNIEVASYHEMDDV' A
#
# COMPACT_ATOMS: atom_id res chain seq x y z
N MET A 1 -6.32 13.40 -2.69
CA MET A 1 -4.96 12.88 -2.91
C MET A 1 -4.89 11.42 -2.51
N GLN A 2 -4.22 10.61 -3.31
CA GLN A 2 -4.06 9.19 -3.04
C GLN A 2 -2.61 8.87 -2.72
N CYS A 3 -2.41 7.88 -1.88
CA CYS A 3 -1.09 7.36 -1.58
C CYS A 3 -0.93 5.97 -2.16
N LEU A 4 0.30 5.62 -2.53
CA LEU A 4 0.65 4.29 -2.99
C LEU A 4 1.72 3.71 -2.07
N ALA A 5 1.55 2.46 -1.69
CA ALA A 5 2.57 1.71 -0.99
C ALA A 5 3.11 0.65 -1.93
N THR A 6 4.44 0.58 -2.06
CA THR A 6 5.08 -0.44 -2.88
C THR A 6 5.73 -1.51 -2.00
N PHE A 7 5.92 -2.69 -2.56
CA PHE A 7 6.38 -3.85 -1.80
C PHE A 7 7.45 -4.61 -2.58
N GLU A 8 8.28 -5.34 -1.86
CA GLU A 8 9.32 -6.17 -2.47
C GLU A 8 8.77 -7.47 -3.03
N THR A 9 7.67 -7.98 -2.45
CA THR A 9 7.07 -9.24 -2.88
C THR A 9 5.57 -9.10 -3.01
N THR A 10 4.97 -9.91 -3.88
CA THR A 10 3.52 -9.98 -4.02
C THR A 10 2.86 -10.42 -2.72
N HIS A 11 3.51 -11.30 -1.99
CA HIS A 11 3.01 -11.79 -0.72
C HIS A 11 2.77 -10.64 0.27
N MET A 12 3.72 -9.71 0.35
CA MET A 12 3.57 -8.55 1.24
C MET A 12 2.45 -7.64 0.80
N ALA A 13 2.29 -7.44 -0.51
CA ALA A 13 1.20 -6.62 -1.05
C ALA A 13 -0.16 -7.20 -0.68
N LEU A 14 -0.32 -8.51 -0.84
CA LEU A 14 -1.58 -9.19 -0.48
C LEU A 14 -1.85 -9.14 1.02
N LYS A 15 -0.83 -9.34 1.83
CA LYS A 15 -0.97 -9.26 3.27
C LYS A 15 -1.40 -7.86 3.72
N PHE A 16 -0.80 -6.84 3.12
CA PHE A 16 -1.15 -5.45 3.40
C PHE A 16 -2.62 -5.18 3.05
N GLU A 17 -3.04 -5.58 1.86
CA GLU A 17 -4.40 -5.35 1.40
C GLU A 17 -5.42 -6.03 2.32
N LYS A 18 -5.18 -7.29 2.67
CA LYS A 18 -6.08 -8.02 3.55
C LYS A 18 -6.16 -7.42 4.94
N SER A 19 -5.01 -7.04 5.51
CA SER A 19 -4.97 -6.48 6.86
C SER A 19 -5.68 -5.14 6.93
N CYS A 20 -5.48 -4.29 5.92
CA CYS A 20 -6.16 -3.00 5.88
C CYS A 20 -7.65 -3.14 5.63
N ALA A 21 -8.06 -4.07 4.78
CA ALA A 21 -9.47 -4.33 4.52
C ALA A 21 -10.19 -4.77 5.79
N LYS A 22 -9.56 -5.61 6.59
CA LYS A 22 -10.12 -6.05 7.87
C LYS A 22 -10.31 -4.89 8.84
N ALA A 23 -9.45 -3.89 8.74
CA ALA A 23 -9.54 -2.70 9.59
C ALA A 23 -10.54 -1.68 9.05
N GLY A 24 -11.18 -1.96 7.93
CA GLY A 24 -12.16 -1.05 7.35
C GLY A 24 -11.58 0.05 6.49
N LEU A 25 -10.31 -0.08 6.10
CA LEU A 25 -9.65 0.92 5.27
C LEU A 25 -9.92 0.68 3.79
N ASP A 26 -9.95 1.75 3.01
CA ASP A 26 -10.20 1.68 1.58
C ASP A 26 -8.88 1.51 0.82
N VAL A 27 -8.39 0.29 0.77
CA VAL A 27 -7.12 -0.06 0.13
C VAL A 27 -7.38 -0.94 -1.07
N ARG A 28 -6.72 -0.64 -2.19
CA ARG A 28 -6.88 -1.42 -3.43
C ARG A 28 -5.52 -1.77 -4.01
N ILE A 29 -5.40 -3.00 -4.52
CA ILE A 29 -4.21 -3.42 -5.25
C ILE A 29 -4.30 -2.90 -6.67
N VAL A 30 -3.24 -2.26 -7.14
CA VAL A 30 -3.15 -1.72 -8.49
C VAL A 30 -1.78 -2.07 -9.08
N PRO A 31 -1.64 -2.09 -10.41
CA PRO A 31 -0.32 -2.23 -11.01
C PRO A 31 0.55 -1.04 -10.66
N VAL A 32 1.85 -1.27 -10.44
CA VAL A 32 2.79 -0.18 -10.17
C VAL A 32 2.87 0.73 -11.39
N PRO A 33 2.72 2.07 -11.21
CA PRO A 33 2.90 3.00 -12.31
C PRO A 33 4.32 2.93 -12.88
N ARG A 34 4.45 3.28 -14.16
CA ARG A 34 5.75 3.22 -14.85
C ARG A 34 6.81 4.10 -14.24
N GLU A 35 6.41 5.22 -13.64
CA GLU A 35 7.36 6.14 -12.99
C GLU A 35 7.96 5.55 -11.74
N LEU A 36 7.32 4.56 -11.17
CA LEU A 36 7.78 3.89 -9.96
C LEU A 36 8.25 2.49 -10.32
N SER A 37 9.26 2.01 -9.65
CA SER A 37 9.69 0.64 -9.82
C SER A 37 9.42 -0.15 -8.56
N SER A 38 9.05 -1.42 -8.73
CA SER A 38 8.78 -2.31 -7.62
C SER A 38 9.10 -3.72 -8.04
N SER A 39 9.69 -4.48 -7.13
CA SER A 39 10.06 -5.86 -7.41
C SER A 39 8.86 -6.75 -7.68
N CYS A 40 7.72 -6.47 -7.06
CA CYS A 40 6.55 -7.35 -7.21
C CYS A 40 5.59 -6.90 -8.31
N GLY A 41 5.74 -5.70 -8.87
CA GLY A 41 4.88 -5.20 -9.92
C GLY A 41 3.51 -4.72 -9.45
N PHE A 42 3.22 -4.78 -8.17
CA PHE A 42 1.95 -4.33 -7.60
C PHE A 42 2.17 -3.32 -6.50
N ALA A 43 1.19 -2.42 -6.35
CA ALA A 43 1.17 -1.44 -5.28
C ALA A 43 -0.22 -1.43 -4.66
N CYS A 44 -0.34 -0.85 -3.47
CA CYS A 44 -1.64 -0.66 -2.84
C CYS A 44 -1.95 0.82 -2.80
N LYS A 45 -3.12 1.18 -3.30
CA LYS A 45 -3.60 2.57 -3.34
C LYS A 45 -4.56 2.79 -2.18
N PHE A 46 -4.40 3.92 -1.49
CA PHE A 46 -5.29 4.28 -0.38
C PHE A 46 -5.35 5.78 -0.24
N PRO A 47 -6.44 6.31 0.37
CA PRO A 47 -6.51 7.75 0.65
C PRO A 47 -5.41 8.18 1.61
N CYS A 48 -4.74 9.29 1.32
CA CYS A 48 -3.62 9.74 2.15
C CYS A 48 -4.02 10.10 3.58
N ASP A 49 -5.28 10.44 3.81
CA ASP A 49 -5.75 10.71 5.17
C ASP A 49 -5.85 9.45 6.02
N GLN A 50 -5.73 8.26 5.43
CA GLN A 50 -5.66 7.00 6.17
C GLN A 50 -4.23 6.53 6.44
N ARG A 51 -3.24 7.36 6.11
CA ARG A 51 -1.83 7.01 6.22
C ARG A 51 -1.42 6.57 7.63
N ASP A 52 -1.89 7.29 8.65
CA ASP A 52 -1.53 6.95 10.03
C ASP A 52 -2.08 5.57 10.43
N ALA A 53 -3.32 5.28 10.05
CA ALA A 53 -3.91 3.97 10.32
C ALA A 53 -3.16 2.87 9.58
N VAL A 54 -2.78 3.13 8.33
CA VAL A 54 -2.00 2.18 7.53
C VAL A 54 -0.65 1.90 8.20
N ALA A 55 0.03 2.94 8.68
CA ALA A 55 1.31 2.78 9.35
C ALA A 55 1.19 1.93 10.62
N GLU A 56 0.14 2.11 11.38
CA GLU A 56 -0.11 1.30 12.58
C GLU A 56 -0.34 -0.17 12.22
N ILE A 57 -1.08 -0.43 11.16
CA ILE A 57 -1.36 -1.80 10.73
C ILE A 57 -0.09 -2.49 10.25
N THR A 58 0.75 -1.80 9.48
CA THR A 58 2.00 -2.40 9.00
C THR A 58 2.93 -2.74 10.16
N ALA A 59 2.98 -1.88 11.17
CA ALA A 59 3.79 -2.15 12.36
C ALA A 59 3.24 -3.34 13.14
N ALA A 60 1.93 -3.39 13.34
CA ALA A 60 1.30 -4.45 14.14
C ALA A 60 1.38 -5.82 13.47
N LYS A 61 1.36 -5.87 12.14
CA LYS A 61 1.34 -7.12 11.38
C LYS A 61 2.68 -7.48 10.76
N ASN A 62 3.72 -6.72 11.04
CA ASN A 62 5.07 -6.95 10.50
C ASN A 62 5.08 -6.97 8.97
N ILE A 63 4.39 -6.01 8.37
CA ILE A 63 4.35 -5.88 6.92
C ILE A 63 5.47 -4.93 6.49
N GLU A 64 6.36 -5.38 5.63
CA GLU A 64 7.43 -4.55 5.11
C GLU A 64 6.95 -3.79 3.87
N VAL A 65 6.92 -2.46 3.97
CA VAL A 65 6.58 -1.59 2.84
C VAL A 65 7.89 -1.04 2.29
N ALA A 66 8.10 -1.22 0.98
CA ALA A 66 9.35 -0.75 0.36
C ALA A 66 9.38 0.78 0.31
N SER A 67 8.27 1.40 -0.09
CA SER A 67 8.19 2.86 -0.12
C SER A 67 6.75 3.31 -0.17
N TYR A 68 6.53 4.59 0.18
CA TYR A 68 5.24 5.25 0.04
C TYR A 68 5.38 6.40 -0.94
N HIS A 69 4.34 6.63 -1.75
CA HIS A 69 4.30 7.73 -2.71
C HIS A 69 2.97 8.44 -2.63
N GLU A 70 3.00 9.75 -2.79
CA GLU A 70 1.77 10.54 -2.88
C GLU A 70 1.51 10.84 -4.35
N MET A 71 0.29 10.58 -4.80
CA MET A 71 -0.09 10.76 -6.20
C MET A 71 -1.37 11.59 -6.27
N ASP A 72 -1.40 12.53 -7.18
CA ASP A 72 -2.61 13.29 -7.45
C ASP A 72 -3.50 12.48 -8.37
N ASP A 73 -4.70 12.18 -7.92
CA ASP A 73 -5.76 11.62 -8.75
C ASP A 73 -5.34 10.42 -9.59
N VAL A 74 -4.92 9.38 -8.93
CA VAL A 74 -4.57 8.14 -9.63
C VAL A 74 -5.78 7.25 -9.83
#